data_09faf1a90082b34a9919b7b9ab2d2cf9
#
_entry.id   09faf1a90082b34a9919b7b9ab2d2cf9
#
_cell.length_a   1.000
_cell.length_b   1.000
_cell.length_c   1.000
_cell.angle_alpha   90.00
_cell.angle_beta   90.00
_cell.angle_gamma   90.00
#
_symmetry.space_group_name_H-M   'P 1'
#
loop_
_entity.id
_entity.type
_entity.pdbx_description
1 polymer ?
#
loop_
_entity_poly.entity_id
_entity_poly.type
_entity_poly.pdbx_seq_one_letter_code
_entity_poly.pdbx_strand_id
1 'polypeptide(L)'
;MRGEVNQALHDLIQSEVQMGAGEVALEAGRVLNAGGKRLRPLLFLLAYQLAGGTKQDDVMPLALAFELIHTATLVHDDINDEAQQRRGIPTIHAQAGQAKAVIAGDWLFVQGFGLGGRYSEQIVSVIARCCANIAVSEFHQLDHVLNLATSPEDYLSIVKGKTAGPFASGCYAAGLVAGLDDEQAKALERFGMELGIAFQLVDDILDLRGDERMGKPRGADVYEGKMTLPLIHALTLSHGTHRQRLSELIESFTDDDFDELMGLLERSSSMEYAEILVRTHLERAQAELNRFPDSEAKEMMLLITNIVKDRHA
;
A
#
# COMPACT_ATOMS: atom_id res chain seq x y z
N MET A 1 -9.73 -16.38 8.94
CA MET A 1 -9.06 -15.07 8.97
C MET A 1 -9.76 -13.97 8.13
N ARG A 2 -9.79 -14.00 6.78
CA ARG A 2 -10.37 -12.88 5.98
C ARG A 2 -11.85 -12.59 6.30
N GLY A 3 -12.66 -13.63 6.46
CA GLY A 3 -14.07 -13.49 6.85
C GLY A 3 -14.23 -12.83 8.21
N GLU A 4 -13.41 -13.21 9.17
CA GLU A 4 -13.41 -12.64 10.53
C GLU A 4 -13.00 -11.18 10.53
N VAL A 5 -11.97 -10.80 9.76
CA VAL A 5 -11.58 -9.38 9.58
C VAL A 5 -12.74 -8.58 8.98
N ASN A 6 -13.38 -9.08 7.91
CA ASN A 6 -14.51 -8.38 7.29
C ASN A 6 -15.69 -8.24 8.26
N GLN A 7 -16.00 -9.29 9.04
CA GLN A 7 -17.05 -9.23 10.05
C GLN A 7 -16.72 -8.21 11.14
N ALA A 8 -15.49 -8.22 11.66
CA ALA A 8 -15.07 -7.28 12.70
C ALA A 8 -15.09 -5.81 12.22
N LEU A 9 -14.70 -5.54 10.95
CA LEU A 9 -14.84 -4.21 10.35
C LEU A 9 -16.29 -3.81 10.20
N HIS A 10 -17.16 -4.73 9.76
CA HIS A 10 -18.59 -4.48 9.64
C HIS A 10 -19.22 -4.15 11.00
N ASP A 11 -18.94 -4.95 12.02
CA ASP A 11 -19.47 -4.78 13.37
C ASP A 11 -19.02 -3.44 13.99
N LEU A 12 -17.76 -3.05 13.75
CA LEU A 12 -17.24 -1.74 14.17
C LEU A 12 -18.06 -0.60 13.55
N ILE A 13 -18.27 -0.61 12.24
CA ILE A 13 -19.06 0.43 11.55
C ILE A 13 -20.50 0.45 12.08
N GLN A 14 -21.13 -0.71 12.26
CA GLN A 14 -22.51 -0.78 12.79
C GLN A 14 -22.60 -0.22 14.22
N SER A 15 -21.62 -0.52 15.06
CA SER A 15 -21.53 0.03 16.42
C SER A 15 -21.43 1.56 16.39
N GLU A 16 -20.59 2.13 15.53
CA GLU A 16 -20.42 3.57 15.40
C GLU A 16 -21.70 4.27 14.89
N VAL A 17 -22.41 3.65 13.94
CA VAL A 17 -23.72 4.14 13.48
C VAL A 17 -24.72 4.17 14.63
N GLN A 18 -24.76 3.11 15.46
CA GLN A 18 -25.65 3.04 16.63
C GLN A 18 -25.27 4.06 17.71
N MET A 19 -23.99 4.39 17.86
CA MET A 19 -23.50 5.43 18.78
C MET A 19 -23.70 6.86 18.26
N GLY A 20 -24.25 7.04 17.07
CA GLY A 20 -24.66 8.36 16.55
C GLY A 20 -23.66 8.97 15.54
N ALA A 21 -22.67 8.22 15.05
CA ALA A 21 -21.76 8.72 14.01
C ALA A 21 -22.46 9.01 12.66
N GLY A 22 -23.68 8.48 12.46
CA GLY A 22 -24.58 8.89 11.37
C GLY A 22 -23.97 8.68 9.97
N GLU A 23 -24.11 9.71 9.13
CA GLU A 23 -23.75 9.67 7.71
C GLU A 23 -22.23 9.40 7.50
N VAL A 24 -21.34 9.93 8.34
CA VAL A 24 -19.89 9.74 8.18
C VAL A 24 -19.50 8.26 8.31
N ALA A 25 -20.08 7.55 9.28
CA ALA A 25 -19.81 6.11 9.44
C ALA A 25 -20.41 5.29 8.29
N LEU A 26 -21.54 5.68 7.74
CA LEU A 26 -22.16 5.01 6.59
C LEU A 26 -21.31 5.16 5.32
N GLU A 27 -20.85 6.38 5.01
CA GLU A 27 -19.98 6.63 3.84
C GLU A 27 -18.61 5.96 3.98
N ALA A 28 -17.96 6.08 5.14
CA ALA A 28 -16.72 5.36 5.43
C ALA A 28 -16.90 3.83 5.33
N GLY A 29 -17.99 3.31 5.90
CA GLY A 29 -18.35 1.90 5.83
C GLY A 29 -18.61 1.42 4.40
N ARG A 30 -19.20 2.25 3.54
CA ARG A 30 -19.42 1.94 2.13
C ARG A 30 -18.08 1.65 1.40
N VAL A 31 -17.09 2.54 1.55
CA VAL A 31 -15.76 2.37 0.96
C VAL A 31 -15.03 1.17 1.58
N LEU A 32 -15.10 1.03 2.90
CA LEU A 32 -14.47 -0.08 3.61
C LEU A 32 -15.04 -1.44 3.14
N ASN A 33 -16.36 -1.54 2.94
CA ASN A 33 -17.05 -2.76 2.53
C ASN A 33 -17.06 -2.99 1.01
N ALA A 34 -16.60 -2.05 0.19
CA ALA A 34 -16.52 -2.20 -1.27
C ALA A 34 -15.56 -3.32 -1.73
N GLY A 35 -15.01 -4.06 -0.79
CA GLY A 35 -14.11 -5.17 -1.05
C GLY A 35 -12.66 -4.84 -0.75
N GLY A 36 -11.79 -5.73 -1.16
CA GLY A 36 -10.35 -5.65 -0.94
C GLY A 36 -9.76 -7.00 -0.56
N LYS A 37 -8.47 -7.18 -0.85
CA LYS A 37 -7.76 -8.44 -0.53
C LYS A 37 -7.49 -8.58 0.97
N ARG A 38 -7.61 -7.51 1.75
CA ARG A 38 -7.30 -7.44 3.20
C ARG A 38 -5.88 -7.93 3.51
N LEU A 39 -4.94 -7.67 2.60
CA LEU A 39 -3.58 -8.20 2.71
C LEU A 39 -2.89 -7.73 4.00
N ARG A 40 -3.02 -6.43 4.34
CA ARG A 40 -2.41 -5.88 5.56
C ARG A 40 -2.90 -6.56 6.83
N PRO A 41 -4.21 -6.59 7.15
CA PRO A 41 -4.67 -7.25 8.36
C PRO A 41 -4.36 -8.75 8.38
N LEU A 42 -4.46 -9.46 7.25
CA LEU A 42 -4.10 -10.87 7.18
C LEU A 42 -2.62 -11.10 7.50
N LEU A 43 -1.74 -10.26 6.96
CA LEU A 43 -0.31 -10.34 7.21
C LEU A 43 0.01 -10.13 8.68
N PHE A 44 -0.66 -9.18 9.35
CA PHE A 44 -0.40 -8.90 10.78
C PHE A 44 -0.90 -10.03 11.68
N LEU A 45 -2.04 -10.65 11.34
CA LEU A 45 -2.52 -11.86 12.02
C LEU A 45 -1.50 -13.01 11.87
N LEU A 46 -0.95 -13.20 10.67
CA LEU A 46 0.07 -14.23 10.41
C LEU A 46 1.39 -13.90 11.12
N ALA A 47 1.84 -12.65 11.13
CA ALA A 47 3.04 -12.21 11.84
C ALA A 47 2.90 -12.45 13.36
N TYR A 48 1.73 -12.16 13.93
CA TYR A 48 1.41 -12.47 15.33
C TYR A 48 1.49 -13.98 15.62
N GLN A 49 0.89 -14.82 14.76
CA GLN A 49 0.95 -16.27 14.92
C GLN A 49 2.37 -16.81 14.74
N LEU A 50 3.13 -16.31 13.76
CA LEU A 50 4.54 -16.67 13.55
C LEU A 50 5.40 -16.34 14.78
N ALA A 51 5.08 -15.25 15.45
CA ALA A 51 5.72 -14.81 16.70
C ALA A 51 5.28 -15.62 17.93
N GLY A 52 4.41 -16.64 17.78
CA GLY A 52 3.93 -17.49 18.87
C GLY A 52 2.63 -17.01 19.53
N GLY A 53 2.00 -15.99 18.99
CA GLY A 53 0.69 -15.51 19.46
C GLY A 53 -0.43 -16.53 19.18
N THR A 54 -1.30 -16.75 20.18
CA THR A 54 -2.34 -17.80 20.11
C THR A 54 -3.76 -17.24 20.17
N LYS A 55 -3.94 -16.01 20.66
CA LYS A 55 -5.26 -15.38 20.83
C LYS A 55 -5.44 -14.28 19.80
N GLN A 56 -6.20 -14.57 18.75
CA GLN A 56 -6.43 -13.64 17.65
C GLN A 56 -7.03 -12.30 18.12
N ASP A 57 -7.83 -12.30 19.21
CA ASP A 57 -8.42 -11.10 19.79
C ASP A 57 -7.38 -10.11 20.30
N ASP A 58 -6.17 -10.56 20.67
CA ASP A 58 -5.10 -9.69 21.13
C ASP A 58 -4.53 -8.82 20.02
N VAL A 59 -4.55 -9.28 18.77
CA VAL A 59 -3.96 -8.61 17.60
C VAL A 59 -5.02 -8.07 16.64
N MET A 60 -6.27 -8.53 16.72
CA MET A 60 -7.34 -8.08 15.81
C MET A 60 -7.53 -6.56 15.84
N PRO A 61 -7.58 -5.86 16.99
CA PRO A 61 -7.70 -4.40 16.99
C PRO A 61 -6.53 -3.70 16.24
N LEU A 62 -5.30 -4.23 16.33
CA LEU A 62 -4.15 -3.72 15.57
C LEU A 62 -4.37 -3.89 14.05
N ALA A 63 -4.80 -5.08 13.64
CA ALA A 63 -5.05 -5.40 12.23
C ALA A 63 -6.14 -4.49 11.65
N LEU A 64 -7.22 -4.25 12.41
CA LEU A 64 -8.29 -3.33 12.02
C LEU A 64 -7.81 -1.88 11.99
N ALA A 65 -6.99 -1.44 12.96
CA ALA A 65 -6.44 -0.09 13.00
C ALA A 65 -5.70 0.26 11.69
N PHE A 66 -4.80 -0.61 11.25
CA PHE A 66 -4.06 -0.39 10.00
C PHE A 66 -4.96 -0.47 8.74
N GLU A 67 -6.01 -1.29 8.74
CA GLU A 67 -6.95 -1.34 7.60
C GLU A 67 -7.81 -0.07 7.54
N LEU A 68 -8.21 0.49 8.68
CA LEU A 68 -8.92 1.78 8.76
C LEU A 68 -8.02 2.92 8.30
N ILE A 69 -6.78 2.99 8.80
CA ILE A 69 -5.77 3.96 8.38
C ILE A 69 -5.54 3.85 6.86
N HIS A 70 -5.36 2.64 6.34
CA HIS A 70 -5.22 2.42 4.89
C HIS A 70 -6.46 2.88 4.11
N THR A 71 -7.66 2.61 4.61
CA THR A 71 -8.88 3.06 3.94
C THR A 71 -9.00 4.58 3.98
N ALA A 72 -8.56 5.23 5.07
CA ALA A 72 -8.48 6.69 5.17
C ALA A 72 -7.54 7.27 4.09
N THR A 73 -6.35 6.67 3.91
CA THR A 73 -5.44 7.13 2.84
C THR A 73 -6.07 6.98 1.47
N LEU A 74 -6.78 5.88 1.19
CA LEU A 74 -7.47 5.69 -0.08
C LEU A 74 -8.56 6.75 -0.33
N VAL A 75 -9.28 7.17 0.72
CA VAL A 75 -10.30 8.23 0.60
C VAL A 75 -9.66 9.58 0.28
N HIS A 76 -8.50 9.88 0.89
CA HIS A 76 -7.76 11.11 0.61
C HIS A 76 -7.05 11.05 -0.76
N ASP A 77 -6.46 9.91 -1.12
CA ASP A 77 -5.88 9.68 -2.46
C ASP A 77 -6.93 9.90 -3.56
N ASP A 78 -8.17 9.39 -3.36
CA ASP A 78 -9.26 9.59 -4.32
C ASP A 78 -9.56 11.07 -4.58
N ILE A 79 -9.34 11.96 -3.60
CA ILE A 79 -9.51 13.40 -3.78
C ILE A 79 -8.34 13.97 -4.59
N ASN A 80 -7.10 13.60 -4.26
CA ASN A 80 -5.90 14.11 -4.91
C ASN A 80 -5.83 13.65 -6.38
N ASP A 81 -6.22 12.40 -6.64
CA ASP A 81 -6.22 11.77 -7.96
C ASP A 81 -7.51 12.09 -8.75
N GLU A 82 -8.45 12.89 -8.20
CA GLU A 82 -9.78 13.19 -8.79
C GLU A 82 -10.56 11.94 -9.23
N ALA A 83 -10.33 10.81 -8.57
CA ALA A 83 -10.85 9.50 -8.96
C ALA A 83 -12.37 9.41 -8.78
N GLN A 84 -13.10 9.15 -9.85
CA GLN A 84 -14.57 9.07 -9.83
C GLN A 84 -15.09 7.77 -9.22
N GLN A 85 -14.32 6.69 -9.33
CA GLN A 85 -14.69 5.36 -8.85
C GLN A 85 -13.50 4.66 -8.17
N ARG A 86 -13.80 3.85 -7.15
CA ARG A 86 -12.87 2.93 -6.50
C ARG A 86 -13.54 1.58 -6.26
N ARG A 87 -12.91 0.51 -6.72
CA ARG A 87 -13.45 -0.85 -6.59
C ARG A 87 -14.88 -1.01 -7.15
N GLY A 88 -15.19 -0.30 -8.23
CA GLY A 88 -16.49 -0.35 -8.91
C GLY A 88 -17.62 0.44 -8.24
N ILE A 89 -17.33 1.21 -7.19
CA ILE A 89 -18.29 2.12 -6.55
C ILE A 89 -17.83 3.58 -6.68
N PRO A 90 -18.75 4.57 -6.70
CA PRO A 90 -18.36 5.98 -6.68
C PRO A 90 -17.53 6.31 -5.43
N THR A 91 -16.51 7.16 -5.59
CA THR A 91 -15.72 7.69 -4.46
C THR A 91 -16.59 8.62 -3.60
N ILE A 92 -16.15 8.88 -2.35
CA ILE A 92 -16.92 9.76 -1.46
C ILE A 92 -16.93 11.18 -2.03
N HIS A 93 -15.80 11.67 -2.56
CA HIS A 93 -15.77 13.02 -3.11
C HIS A 93 -16.65 13.18 -4.36
N ALA A 94 -16.73 12.16 -5.21
CA ALA A 94 -17.60 12.18 -6.39
C ALA A 94 -19.10 12.14 -6.02
N GLN A 95 -19.46 11.42 -4.95
CA GLN A 95 -20.86 11.25 -4.53
C GLN A 95 -21.33 12.34 -3.56
N ALA A 96 -20.52 12.70 -2.58
CA ALA A 96 -20.91 13.57 -1.46
C ALA A 96 -20.12 14.89 -1.40
N GLY A 97 -19.14 15.08 -2.27
CA GLY A 97 -18.30 16.26 -2.36
C GLY A 97 -17.02 16.17 -1.52
N GLN A 98 -16.03 16.98 -1.90
CA GLN A 98 -14.68 16.96 -1.34
C GLN A 98 -14.65 17.16 0.18
N ALA A 99 -15.42 18.11 0.71
CA ALA A 99 -15.45 18.38 2.15
C ALA A 99 -15.87 17.16 2.98
N LYS A 100 -16.90 16.42 2.54
CA LYS A 100 -17.33 15.19 3.22
C LYS A 100 -16.31 14.07 3.08
N ALA A 101 -15.59 13.99 1.96
CA ALA A 101 -14.54 13.01 1.77
C ALA A 101 -13.36 13.25 2.71
N VAL A 102 -12.89 14.49 2.87
CA VAL A 102 -11.86 14.85 3.86
C VAL A 102 -12.28 14.40 5.25
N ILE A 103 -13.50 14.79 5.70
CA ILE A 103 -14.01 14.44 7.03
C ILE A 103 -14.14 12.92 7.21
N ALA A 104 -14.57 12.19 6.19
CA ALA A 104 -14.70 10.73 6.26
C ALA A 104 -13.31 10.04 6.39
N GLY A 105 -12.29 10.53 5.68
CA GLY A 105 -10.93 10.07 5.83
C GLY A 105 -10.38 10.35 7.24
N ASP A 106 -10.57 11.57 7.76
CA ASP A 106 -10.16 11.95 9.11
C ASP A 106 -10.87 11.08 10.17
N TRP A 107 -12.15 10.82 9.99
CA TRP A 107 -12.91 9.94 10.88
C TRP A 107 -12.34 8.52 10.90
N LEU A 108 -12.00 7.94 9.73
CA LEU A 108 -11.35 6.63 9.64
C LEU A 108 -9.98 6.61 10.34
N PHE A 109 -9.18 7.67 10.21
CA PHE A 109 -7.91 7.80 10.95
C PHE A 109 -8.15 7.78 12.46
N VAL A 110 -9.12 8.56 12.95
CA VAL A 110 -9.46 8.61 14.39
C VAL A 110 -9.92 7.25 14.90
N GLN A 111 -10.75 6.52 14.15
CA GLN A 111 -11.14 5.15 14.50
C GLN A 111 -9.92 4.21 14.55
N GLY A 112 -9.02 4.30 13.59
CA GLY A 112 -7.77 3.54 13.59
C GLY A 112 -6.90 3.85 14.81
N PHE A 113 -6.71 5.13 15.15
CA PHE A 113 -5.98 5.53 16.36
C PHE A 113 -6.66 5.07 17.65
N GLY A 114 -8.00 5.10 17.72
CA GLY A 114 -8.75 4.60 18.86
C GLY A 114 -8.51 3.11 19.13
N LEU A 115 -8.43 2.29 18.07
CA LEU A 115 -8.06 0.88 18.17
C LEU A 115 -6.59 0.69 18.55
N GLY A 116 -5.69 1.43 17.90
CA GLY A 116 -4.25 1.39 18.18
C GLY A 116 -3.89 1.84 19.60
N GLY A 117 -4.64 2.78 20.16
CA GLY A 117 -4.47 3.32 21.51
C GLY A 117 -4.72 2.31 22.64
N ARG A 118 -5.20 1.11 22.34
CA ARG A 118 -5.40 0.01 23.30
C ARG A 118 -4.09 -0.72 23.68
N TYR A 119 -3.02 -0.47 22.93
CA TYR A 119 -1.73 -1.13 23.09
C TYR A 119 -0.74 -0.32 23.94
N SER A 120 0.46 -0.86 24.11
CA SER A 120 1.53 -0.18 24.84
C SER A 120 1.95 1.13 24.16
N GLU A 121 2.54 2.05 24.92
CA GLU A 121 3.09 3.31 24.40
C GLU A 121 4.04 3.10 23.20
N GLN A 122 4.83 2.02 23.24
CA GLN A 122 5.73 1.65 22.14
C GLN A 122 4.94 1.40 20.85
N ILE A 123 3.87 0.60 20.90
CA ILE A 123 3.04 0.29 19.73
C ILE A 123 2.31 1.54 19.23
N VAL A 124 1.75 2.35 20.15
CA VAL A 124 1.12 3.64 19.81
C VAL A 124 2.11 4.55 19.07
N SER A 125 3.35 4.63 19.55
CA SER A 125 4.42 5.41 18.92
C SER A 125 4.76 4.90 17.52
N VAL A 126 4.77 3.58 17.30
CA VAL A 126 4.98 2.96 15.97
C VAL A 126 3.87 3.36 15.01
N ILE A 127 2.60 3.25 15.42
CA ILE A 127 1.44 3.62 14.59
C ILE A 127 1.49 5.11 14.25
N ALA A 128 1.72 5.97 15.23
CA ALA A 128 1.80 7.41 15.04
C ALA A 128 2.92 7.80 14.06
N ARG A 129 4.11 7.22 14.20
CA ARG A 129 5.24 7.44 13.29
C ARG A 129 4.94 6.93 11.87
N CYS A 130 4.29 5.78 11.76
CA CYS A 130 3.85 5.24 10.47
C CYS A 130 2.93 6.23 9.75
N CYS A 131 1.91 6.74 10.43
CA CYS A 131 0.97 7.71 9.86
C CYS A 131 1.66 9.03 9.49
N ALA A 132 2.58 9.53 10.33
CA ALA A 132 3.37 10.72 9.99
C ALA A 132 4.23 10.51 8.74
N ASN A 133 4.86 9.34 8.61
CA ASN A 133 5.66 9.00 7.42
C ASN A 133 4.80 8.86 6.16
N ILE A 134 3.58 8.33 6.25
CA ILE A 134 2.63 8.31 5.12
C ILE A 134 2.38 9.74 4.64
N ALA A 135 2.04 10.67 5.55
CA ALA A 135 1.77 12.06 5.20
C ALA A 135 2.99 12.76 4.57
N VAL A 136 4.19 12.57 5.16
CA VAL A 136 5.44 13.11 4.59
C VAL A 136 5.71 12.57 3.20
N SER A 137 5.50 11.26 3.00
CA SER A 137 5.72 10.63 1.69
C SER A 137 4.70 11.08 0.65
N GLU A 138 3.47 11.38 1.05
CA GLU A 138 2.46 11.96 0.17
C GLU A 138 2.87 13.36 -0.30
N PHE A 139 3.35 14.22 0.60
CA PHE A 139 3.91 15.51 0.22
C PHE A 139 5.07 15.38 -0.78
N HIS A 140 6.01 14.46 -0.51
CA HIS A 140 7.12 14.19 -1.43
C HIS A 140 6.60 13.68 -2.78
N GLN A 141 5.59 12.82 -2.81
CA GLN A 141 5.02 12.33 -4.07
C GLN A 141 4.44 13.48 -4.91
N LEU A 142 3.74 14.42 -4.28
CA LEU A 142 3.19 15.60 -4.97
C LEU A 142 4.29 16.49 -5.56
N ASP A 143 5.43 16.66 -4.85
CA ASP A 143 6.59 17.41 -5.34
C ASP A 143 7.29 16.74 -6.53
N HIS A 144 7.05 15.44 -6.73
CA HIS A 144 7.64 14.63 -7.80
C HIS A 144 6.68 14.34 -8.97
N VAL A 145 5.45 14.86 -8.96
CA VAL A 145 4.52 14.74 -10.10
C VAL A 145 5.11 15.46 -11.31
N LEU A 146 5.21 14.77 -12.45
CA LEU A 146 5.85 15.24 -13.69
C LEU A 146 7.29 15.75 -13.53
N ASN A 147 7.96 15.39 -12.45
CA ASN A 147 9.35 15.80 -12.23
C ASN A 147 10.31 14.80 -12.89
N LEU A 148 10.74 15.10 -14.10
CA LEU A 148 11.66 14.27 -14.89
C LEU A 148 13.08 14.14 -14.28
N ALA A 149 13.37 14.84 -13.17
CA ALA A 149 14.61 14.73 -12.40
C ALA A 149 14.48 13.82 -11.17
N THR A 150 13.30 13.23 -10.96
CA THR A 150 13.08 12.25 -9.87
C THR A 150 14.09 11.12 -9.97
N SER A 151 14.81 10.86 -8.87
CA SER A 151 15.79 9.77 -8.79
C SER A 151 15.14 8.47 -8.31
N PRO A 152 15.79 7.31 -8.55
CA PRO A 152 15.36 6.04 -7.94
C PRO A 152 15.29 6.09 -6.41
N GLU A 153 16.18 6.87 -5.78
CA GLU A 153 16.22 7.07 -4.34
C GLU A 153 14.99 7.84 -3.84
N ASP A 154 14.57 8.90 -4.55
CA ASP A 154 13.35 9.66 -4.25
C ASP A 154 12.11 8.76 -4.34
N TYR A 155 11.99 8.01 -5.44
CA TYR A 155 10.92 7.02 -5.62
C TYR A 155 10.88 6.01 -4.48
N LEU A 156 12.02 5.37 -4.15
CA LEU A 156 12.08 4.39 -3.07
C LEU A 156 11.79 5.01 -1.70
N SER A 157 12.14 6.27 -1.48
CA SER A 157 11.79 7.00 -0.24
C SER A 157 10.27 7.16 -0.11
N ILE A 158 9.60 7.55 -1.20
CA ILE A 158 8.14 7.67 -1.25
C ILE A 158 7.49 6.30 -1.00
N VAL A 159 7.92 5.26 -1.72
CA VAL A 159 7.41 3.88 -1.56
C VAL A 159 7.58 3.36 -0.14
N LYS A 160 8.75 3.58 0.47
CA LYS A 160 9.04 3.16 1.85
C LYS A 160 8.11 3.81 2.86
N GLY A 161 7.80 5.10 2.72
CA GLY A 161 6.91 5.76 3.67
C GLY A 161 5.43 5.51 3.41
N LYS A 162 4.98 5.62 2.16
CA LYS A 162 3.56 5.53 1.79
C LYS A 162 3.03 4.09 1.82
N THR A 163 3.77 3.15 1.22
CA THR A 163 3.28 1.78 0.98
C THR A 163 3.94 0.73 1.86
N ALA A 164 5.28 0.67 1.91
CA ALA A 164 6.00 -0.38 2.62
C ALA A 164 6.03 -0.16 4.14
N GLY A 165 6.09 1.10 4.60
CA GLY A 165 6.07 1.46 6.00
C GLY A 165 4.89 0.89 6.79
N PRO A 166 3.65 0.99 6.30
CA PRO A 166 2.51 0.32 6.92
C PRO A 166 2.64 -1.19 7.07
N PHE A 167 3.19 -1.90 6.07
CA PHE A 167 3.47 -3.34 6.18
C PHE A 167 4.53 -3.60 7.26
N ALA A 168 5.62 -2.85 7.24
CA ALA A 168 6.72 -2.97 8.19
C ALA A 168 6.24 -2.71 9.63
N SER A 169 5.59 -1.57 9.86
CA SER A 169 5.10 -1.14 11.17
C SER A 169 4.07 -2.11 11.75
N GLY A 170 3.14 -2.61 10.91
CA GLY A 170 2.12 -3.55 11.34
C GLY A 170 2.70 -4.93 11.70
N CYS A 171 3.66 -5.46 10.92
CA CYS A 171 4.35 -6.71 11.23
C CYS A 171 5.19 -6.58 12.50
N TYR A 172 5.93 -5.48 12.67
CA TYR A 172 6.68 -5.19 13.88
C TYR A 172 5.78 -5.14 15.12
N ALA A 173 4.71 -4.34 15.06
CA ALA A 173 3.75 -4.21 16.14
C ALA A 173 3.08 -5.54 16.49
N ALA A 174 2.72 -6.35 15.49
CA ALA A 174 2.17 -7.69 15.70
C ALA A 174 3.14 -8.62 16.44
N GLY A 175 4.44 -8.55 16.12
CA GLY A 175 5.50 -9.26 16.85
C GLY A 175 5.58 -8.83 18.33
N LEU A 176 5.52 -7.52 18.59
CA LEU A 176 5.51 -7.01 19.98
C LEU A 176 4.25 -7.43 20.74
N VAL A 177 3.07 -7.44 20.09
CA VAL A 177 1.83 -7.95 20.73
C VAL A 177 1.95 -9.43 21.08
N ALA A 178 2.66 -10.22 20.30
CA ALA A 178 2.94 -11.63 20.58
C ALA A 178 3.99 -11.83 21.69
N GLY A 179 4.70 -10.77 22.11
CA GLY A 179 5.70 -10.82 23.16
C GLY A 179 7.14 -11.02 22.69
N LEU A 180 7.43 -10.83 21.39
CA LEU A 180 8.81 -10.82 20.90
C LEU A 180 9.59 -9.65 21.50
N ASP A 181 10.89 -9.83 21.69
CA ASP A 181 11.80 -8.73 21.95
C ASP A 181 11.96 -7.82 20.71
N ASP A 182 12.57 -6.66 20.93
CA ASP A 182 12.72 -5.64 19.86
C ASP A 182 13.53 -6.15 18.67
N GLU A 183 14.57 -6.97 18.88
CA GLU A 183 15.41 -7.49 17.81
C GLU A 183 14.66 -8.51 16.93
N GLN A 184 13.91 -9.39 17.56
CA GLN A 184 13.07 -10.37 16.89
C GLN A 184 11.93 -9.69 16.13
N ALA A 185 11.26 -8.72 16.76
CA ALA A 185 10.21 -7.93 16.10
C ALA A 185 10.72 -7.14 14.90
N LYS A 186 11.97 -6.64 14.94
CA LYS A 186 12.62 -6.00 13.78
C LYS A 186 12.85 -6.93 12.59
N ALA A 187 12.94 -8.23 12.77
CA ALA A 187 12.97 -9.16 11.64
C ALA A 187 11.62 -9.15 10.88
N LEU A 188 10.50 -9.10 11.62
CA LEU A 188 9.17 -8.94 11.01
C LEU A 188 8.99 -7.55 10.36
N GLU A 189 9.57 -6.49 10.94
CA GLU A 189 9.60 -5.15 10.33
C GLU A 189 10.31 -5.19 8.96
N ARG A 190 11.52 -5.77 8.91
CA ARG A 190 12.28 -5.90 7.66
C ARG A 190 11.54 -6.74 6.63
N PHE A 191 10.93 -7.86 7.06
CA PHE A 191 10.06 -8.66 6.19
C PHE A 191 8.94 -7.80 5.58
N GLY A 192 8.21 -7.04 6.41
CA GLY A 192 7.12 -6.18 5.95
C GLY A 192 7.59 -5.05 5.03
N MET A 193 8.76 -4.46 5.30
CA MET A 193 9.37 -3.42 4.46
C MET A 193 9.70 -3.96 3.06
N GLU A 194 10.42 -5.08 2.99
CA GLU A 194 10.83 -5.70 1.74
C GLU A 194 9.61 -6.17 0.91
N LEU A 195 8.63 -6.81 1.56
CA LEU A 195 7.38 -7.21 0.92
C LEU A 195 6.60 -6.01 0.39
N GLY A 196 6.53 -4.92 1.16
CA GLY A 196 5.78 -3.72 0.78
C GLY A 196 6.41 -2.98 -0.41
N ILE A 197 7.76 -2.94 -0.48
CA ILE A 197 8.47 -2.39 -1.65
C ILE A 197 8.17 -3.26 -2.89
N ALA A 198 8.33 -4.59 -2.79
CA ALA A 198 8.02 -5.49 -3.89
C ALA A 198 6.56 -5.36 -4.35
N PHE A 199 5.63 -5.21 -3.40
CA PHE A 199 4.21 -5.04 -3.69
C PHE A 199 3.95 -3.78 -4.53
N GLN A 200 4.57 -2.64 -4.19
CA GLN A 200 4.41 -1.41 -4.97
C GLN A 200 5.05 -1.53 -6.36
N LEU A 201 6.26 -2.08 -6.45
CA LEU A 201 6.91 -2.32 -7.74
C LEU A 201 6.05 -3.18 -8.68
N VAL A 202 5.39 -4.21 -8.13
CA VAL A 202 4.45 -5.04 -8.89
C VAL A 202 3.23 -4.24 -9.33
N ASP A 203 2.65 -3.40 -8.46
CA ASP A 203 1.51 -2.57 -8.84
C ASP A 203 1.87 -1.58 -9.97
N ASP A 204 3.07 -0.96 -9.94
CA ASP A 204 3.57 -0.07 -10.99
C ASP A 204 3.78 -0.81 -12.34
N ILE A 205 4.33 -2.03 -12.29
CA ILE A 205 4.49 -2.88 -13.48
C ILE A 205 3.12 -3.25 -14.08
N LEU A 206 2.16 -3.59 -13.23
CA LEU A 206 0.80 -3.97 -13.67
C LEU A 206 0.04 -2.79 -14.24
N ASP A 207 0.23 -1.57 -13.73
CA ASP A 207 -0.34 -0.36 -14.30
C ASP A 207 0.10 -0.16 -15.75
N LEU A 208 1.39 -0.34 -16.04
CA LEU A 208 1.95 -0.23 -17.39
C LEU A 208 1.55 -1.40 -18.31
N ARG A 209 1.41 -2.64 -17.79
CA ARG A 209 1.00 -3.80 -18.62
C ARG A 209 -0.49 -3.82 -18.93
N GLY A 210 -1.29 -3.18 -18.09
CA GLY A 210 -2.73 -3.24 -18.13
C GLY A 210 -3.26 -4.57 -17.59
N ASP A 211 -3.77 -4.58 -16.37
CA ASP A 211 -4.52 -5.73 -15.83
C ASP A 211 -6.00 -5.36 -15.77
N GLU A 212 -6.81 -5.97 -16.63
CA GLU A 212 -8.28 -5.77 -16.65
C GLU A 212 -8.91 -6.02 -15.27
N ARG A 213 -8.25 -6.84 -14.43
CA ARG A 213 -8.68 -7.12 -13.05
C ARG A 213 -8.49 -5.94 -12.08
N MET A 214 -7.69 -4.96 -12.45
CA MET A 214 -7.46 -3.75 -11.66
C MET A 214 -8.60 -2.74 -11.77
N GLY A 215 -9.42 -2.80 -12.83
CA GLY A 215 -10.55 -1.90 -13.04
C GLY A 215 -10.15 -0.45 -13.32
N LYS A 216 -8.86 -0.20 -13.63
CA LYS A 216 -8.30 1.09 -14.05
C LYS A 216 -7.83 0.99 -15.51
N PRO A 217 -7.84 2.10 -16.27
CA PRO A 217 -7.17 2.17 -17.56
C PRO A 217 -5.68 1.84 -17.35
N ARG A 218 -5.05 1.21 -18.36
CA ARG A 218 -3.60 0.98 -18.36
C ARG A 218 -2.87 2.33 -18.37
N GLY A 219 -1.75 2.44 -17.66
CA GLY A 219 -0.95 3.66 -17.61
C GLY A 219 -1.59 4.78 -16.77
N ALA A 220 -2.51 4.44 -15.85
CA ALA A 220 -3.15 5.42 -14.97
C ALA A 220 -2.12 6.27 -14.21
N ASP A 221 -1.04 5.68 -13.73
CA ASP A 221 0.03 6.40 -13.03
C ASP A 221 0.75 7.40 -13.96
N VAL A 222 0.88 7.09 -15.27
CA VAL A 222 1.46 8.02 -16.25
C VAL A 222 0.52 9.20 -16.50
N TYR A 223 -0.80 8.97 -16.62
CA TYR A 223 -1.81 10.04 -16.71
C TYR A 223 -1.80 10.97 -15.50
N GLU A 224 -1.61 10.40 -14.33
CA GLU A 224 -1.52 11.15 -13.06
C GLU A 224 -0.15 11.84 -12.91
N GLY A 225 0.78 11.67 -13.86
CA GLY A 225 2.13 12.23 -13.80
C GLY A 225 3.03 11.62 -12.74
N LYS A 226 2.67 10.44 -12.23
CA LYS A 226 3.45 9.72 -11.22
C LYS A 226 4.72 9.15 -11.84
N MET A 227 5.86 9.51 -11.27
CA MET A 227 7.17 9.02 -11.70
C MET A 227 7.42 7.65 -11.09
N THR A 228 7.03 6.58 -11.81
CA THR A 228 7.28 5.20 -11.40
C THR A 228 8.68 4.72 -11.79
N LEU A 229 9.16 3.66 -11.15
CA LEU A 229 10.54 3.19 -11.35
C LEU A 229 10.89 2.86 -12.81
N PRO A 230 10.02 2.21 -13.61
CA PRO A 230 10.31 1.99 -15.03
C PRO A 230 10.54 3.29 -15.81
N LEU A 231 9.74 4.34 -15.55
CA LEU A 231 9.90 5.64 -16.20
C LEU A 231 11.21 6.32 -15.79
N ILE A 232 11.53 6.34 -14.50
CA ILE A 232 12.76 6.92 -13.95
C ILE A 232 13.98 6.22 -14.54
N HIS A 233 13.98 4.87 -14.58
CA HIS A 233 15.08 4.09 -15.14
C HIS A 233 15.27 4.38 -16.63
N ALA A 234 14.19 4.41 -17.39
CA ALA A 234 14.24 4.72 -18.82
C ALA A 234 14.79 6.14 -19.06
N LEU A 235 14.33 7.15 -18.31
CA LEU A 235 14.84 8.52 -18.39
C LEU A 235 16.33 8.60 -18.05
N THR A 236 16.79 7.83 -17.05
CA THR A 236 18.20 7.81 -16.63
C THR A 236 19.12 7.25 -17.70
N LEU A 237 18.69 6.20 -18.41
CA LEU A 237 19.49 5.54 -19.44
C LEU A 237 19.35 6.16 -20.83
N SER A 238 18.28 6.93 -21.07
CA SER A 238 18.04 7.54 -22.37
C SER A 238 18.86 8.82 -22.59
N HIS A 239 19.30 9.05 -23.83
CA HIS A 239 20.06 10.23 -24.23
C HIS A 239 19.54 10.83 -25.54
N GLY A 240 19.86 12.12 -25.79
CA GLY A 240 19.52 12.82 -27.02
C GLY A 240 18.03 12.79 -27.36
N THR A 241 17.70 12.46 -28.59
CA THR A 241 16.32 12.44 -29.11
C THR A 241 15.42 11.43 -28.39
N HIS A 242 15.96 10.30 -27.93
CA HIS A 242 15.19 9.30 -27.19
C HIS A 242 14.74 9.84 -25.83
N ARG A 243 15.64 10.50 -25.10
CA ARG A 243 15.29 11.13 -23.81
C ARG A 243 14.27 12.25 -24.01
N GLN A 244 14.49 13.09 -25.04
CA GLN A 244 13.55 14.16 -25.36
C GLN A 244 12.16 13.61 -25.64
N ARG A 245 12.05 12.57 -26.50
CA ARG A 245 10.76 11.98 -26.84
C ARG A 245 10.07 11.34 -25.64
N LEU A 246 10.82 10.61 -24.78
CA LEU A 246 10.29 10.05 -23.54
C LEU A 246 9.78 11.14 -22.59
N SER A 247 10.48 12.26 -22.48
CA SER A 247 10.05 13.41 -21.68
C SER A 247 8.74 14.01 -22.19
N GLU A 248 8.63 14.23 -23.52
CA GLU A 248 7.41 14.74 -24.16
C GLU A 248 6.20 13.82 -23.92
N LEU A 249 6.43 12.49 -24.01
CA LEU A 249 5.37 11.49 -23.76
C LEU A 249 4.88 11.55 -22.30
N ILE A 250 5.79 11.67 -21.32
CA ILE A 250 5.42 11.72 -19.91
C ILE A 250 4.67 13.03 -19.59
N GLU A 251 5.11 14.16 -20.15
CA GLU A 251 4.52 15.47 -19.89
C GLU A 251 3.12 15.67 -20.51
N SER A 252 2.78 14.93 -21.57
CA SER A 252 1.54 15.10 -22.30
C SER A 252 0.94 13.77 -22.80
N PHE A 253 0.90 12.78 -21.92
CA PHE A 253 0.52 11.40 -22.21
C PHE A 253 -0.94 11.27 -22.65
N THR A 254 -1.16 10.50 -23.72
CA THR A 254 -2.48 10.12 -24.22
C THR A 254 -2.55 8.62 -24.53
N ASP A 255 -3.75 8.06 -24.72
CA ASP A 255 -3.92 6.64 -25.05
C ASP A 255 -3.18 6.22 -26.33
N ASP A 256 -3.09 7.13 -27.33
CA ASP A 256 -2.41 6.87 -28.59
C ASP A 256 -0.89 6.75 -28.43
N ASP A 257 -0.32 7.30 -27.36
CA ASP A 257 1.13 7.29 -27.06
C ASP A 257 1.59 6.01 -26.35
N PHE A 258 0.67 5.17 -25.90
CA PHE A 258 0.98 4.05 -25.02
C PHE A 258 1.96 3.04 -25.62
N ASP A 259 1.74 2.64 -26.87
CA ASP A 259 2.59 1.65 -27.54
C ASP A 259 4.00 2.20 -27.79
N GLU A 260 4.12 3.51 -28.07
CA GLU A 260 5.42 4.18 -28.20
C GLU A 260 6.16 4.23 -26.86
N LEU A 261 5.46 4.60 -25.77
CA LEU A 261 6.01 4.58 -24.41
C LEU A 261 6.55 3.21 -24.07
N MET A 262 5.75 2.15 -24.25
CA MET A 262 6.17 0.78 -23.98
C MET A 262 7.40 0.37 -24.81
N GLY A 263 7.46 0.75 -26.08
CA GLY A 263 8.62 0.51 -26.94
C GLY A 263 9.90 1.21 -26.44
N LEU A 264 9.77 2.40 -25.83
CA LEU A 264 10.91 3.11 -25.22
C LEU A 264 11.36 2.45 -23.91
N LEU A 265 10.42 1.97 -23.09
CA LEU A 265 10.71 1.22 -21.86
C LEU A 265 11.39 -0.12 -22.14
N GLU A 266 10.98 -0.82 -23.20
CA GLU A 266 11.61 -2.07 -23.65
C GLU A 266 13.06 -1.86 -24.12
N ARG A 267 13.31 -0.80 -24.91
CA ARG A 267 14.67 -0.45 -25.40
C ARG A 267 15.67 -0.20 -24.26
N SER A 268 15.20 0.32 -23.14
CA SER A 268 16.00 0.57 -21.93
C SER A 268 15.99 -0.60 -20.96
N SER A 269 15.31 -1.73 -21.26
CA SER A 269 15.09 -2.86 -20.35
C SER A 269 14.51 -2.43 -18.99
N SER A 270 13.70 -1.35 -18.97
CA SER A 270 13.24 -0.75 -17.72
C SER A 270 12.22 -1.61 -16.99
N MET A 271 11.40 -2.34 -17.72
CA MET A 271 10.46 -3.30 -17.16
C MET A 271 11.19 -4.49 -16.53
N GLU A 272 12.20 -5.04 -17.22
CA GLU A 272 13.04 -6.13 -16.71
C GLU A 272 13.81 -5.70 -15.44
N TYR A 273 14.34 -4.48 -15.42
CA TYR A 273 14.98 -3.91 -14.24
C TYR A 273 14.05 -3.88 -13.03
N ALA A 274 12.81 -3.39 -13.20
CA ALA A 274 11.82 -3.38 -12.13
C ALA A 274 11.49 -4.80 -11.63
N GLU A 275 11.34 -5.77 -12.54
CA GLU A 275 11.11 -7.18 -12.18
C GLU A 275 12.28 -7.80 -11.40
N ILE A 276 13.52 -7.46 -11.75
CA ILE A 276 14.72 -7.91 -10.99
C ILE A 276 14.65 -7.37 -9.57
N LEU A 277 14.27 -6.10 -9.37
CA LEU A 277 14.12 -5.52 -8.05
C LEU A 277 12.98 -6.17 -7.26
N VAL A 278 11.83 -6.47 -7.89
CA VAL A 278 10.75 -7.24 -7.25
C VAL A 278 11.29 -8.56 -6.69
N ARG A 279 11.99 -9.35 -7.52
CA ARG A 279 12.58 -10.62 -7.06
C ARG A 279 13.55 -10.43 -5.90
N THR A 280 14.44 -9.44 -6.02
CA THR A 280 15.43 -9.13 -4.98
C THR A 280 14.79 -8.79 -3.64
N HIS A 281 13.75 -7.94 -3.63
CA HIS A 281 13.04 -7.58 -2.41
C HIS A 281 12.26 -8.76 -1.82
N LEU A 282 11.63 -9.60 -2.66
CA LEU A 282 10.94 -10.80 -2.18
C LEU A 282 11.91 -11.84 -1.58
N GLU A 283 13.09 -12.03 -2.18
CA GLU A 283 14.13 -12.92 -1.64
C GLU A 283 14.63 -12.41 -0.28
N ARG A 284 14.81 -11.09 -0.11
CA ARG A 284 15.17 -10.48 1.17
C ARG A 284 14.06 -10.66 2.21
N ALA A 285 12.80 -10.46 1.82
CA ALA A 285 11.67 -10.72 2.70
C ALA A 285 11.65 -12.19 3.17
N GLN A 286 11.78 -13.14 2.26
CA GLN A 286 11.82 -14.57 2.60
C GLN A 286 13.00 -14.91 3.53
N ALA A 287 14.15 -14.26 3.35
CA ALA A 287 15.32 -14.47 4.21
C ALA A 287 15.07 -14.08 5.68
N GLU A 288 14.29 -13.04 5.94
CA GLU A 288 13.92 -12.65 7.32
C GLU A 288 13.02 -13.71 7.99
N LEU A 289 12.16 -14.40 7.24
CA LEU A 289 11.34 -15.48 7.77
C LEU A 289 12.14 -16.70 8.20
N ASN A 290 13.36 -16.92 7.68
CA ASN A 290 14.22 -18.02 8.10
C ASN A 290 14.72 -17.90 9.55
N ARG A 291 14.52 -16.74 10.19
CA ARG A 291 14.82 -16.53 11.62
C ARG A 291 13.78 -17.14 12.54
N PHE A 292 12.62 -17.53 12.01
CA PHE A 292 11.50 -18.09 12.74
C PHE A 292 11.36 -19.59 12.50
N PRO A 293 10.85 -20.35 13.49
CA PRO A 293 10.63 -21.78 13.33
C PRO A 293 9.60 -22.07 12.24
N ASP A 294 9.68 -23.27 11.68
CA ASP A 294 8.70 -23.73 10.70
C ASP A 294 7.32 -23.84 11.35
N SER A 295 6.33 -23.32 10.65
CA SER A 295 4.93 -23.26 11.11
C SER A 295 4.00 -22.98 9.94
N GLU A 296 2.71 -23.26 10.10
CA GLU A 296 1.69 -22.92 9.11
C GLU A 296 1.67 -21.41 8.79
N ALA A 297 1.86 -20.56 9.81
CA ALA A 297 1.94 -19.11 9.63
C ALA A 297 3.13 -18.72 8.73
N LYS A 298 4.31 -19.35 8.92
CA LYS A 298 5.47 -19.13 8.05
C LYS A 298 5.20 -19.56 6.61
N GLU A 299 4.61 -20.73 6.41
CA GLU A 299 4.24 -21.24 5.08
C GLU A 299 3.26 -20.29 4.38
N MET A 300 2.27 -19.78 5.10
CA MET A 300 1.32 -18.82 4.55
C MET A 300 1.96 -17.46 4.22
N MET A 301 2.92 -16.97 5.03
CA MET A 301 3.66 -15.75 4.72
C MET A 301 4.57 -15.94 3.49
N LEU A 302 5.22 -17.09 3.34
CA LEU A 302 5.96 -17.46 2.13
C LEU A 302 5.05 -17.55 0.91
N LEU A 303 3.84 -18.10 1.06
CA LEU A 303 2.86 -18.14 -0.03
C LEU A 303 2.45 -16.73 -0.46
N ILE A 304 2.28 -15.78 0.48
CA ILE A 304 1.98 -14.38 0.16
C ILE A 304 3.10 -13.78 -0.69
N THR A 305 4.38 -14.03 -0.37
CA THR A 305 5.50 -13.54 -1.20
C THR A 305 5.46 -14.10 -2.62
N ASN A 306 5.11 -15.37 -2.78
CA ASN A 306 4.95 -16.01 -4.09
C ASN A 306 3.75 -15.42 -4.86
N ILE A 307 2.61 -15.20 -4.21
CA ILE A 307 1.45 -14.55 -4.83
C ILE A 307 1.79 -13.15 -5.32
N VAL A 308 2.57 -12.37 -4.56
CA VAL A 308 3.04 -11.05 -5.01
C VAL A 308 3.95 -11.19 -6.22
N LYS A 309 4.86 -12.17 -6.22
CA LYS A 309 5.74 -12.47 -7.35
C LYS A 309 4.97 -12.82 -8.63
N ASP A 310 3.93 -13.66 -8.51
CA ASP A 310 3.22 -14.22 -9.66
C ASP A 310 2.15 -13.27 -10.23
N ARG A 311 1.88 -12.13 -9.57
CA ARG A 311 0.90 -11.15 -10.07
C ARG A 311 1.31 -10.46 -11.37
N HIS A 312 2.60 -10.40 -11.67
CA HIS A 312 3.15 -9.71 -12.84
C HIS A 312 3.69 -10.65 -13.92
N ALA A 313 3.62 -11.98 -13.71
CA ALA A 313 4.13 -13.02 -14.61
C ALA A 313 3.11 -13.42 -15.69
#